data_9b92683562dd67f4d3e9a0102f488104
#
_entry.id   9b92683562dd67f4d3e9a0102f488104
#
_cell.length_a   1.000
_cell.length_b   1.000
_cell.length_c   1.000
_cell.angle_alpha   90.00
_cell.angle_beta   90.00
_cell.angle_gamma   90.00
#
_symmetry.space_group_name_H-M   'P 1'
#
loop_
_entity.id
_entity.type
_entity.pdbx_description
1 polymer ?
#
loop_
_entity_poly.entity_id
_entity_poly.type
_entity_poly.pdbx_seq_one_letter_code
_entity_poly.pdbx_strand_id
1 'polypeptide(L)'
;MDTNFSTKNTNFLVDCGHNKEGKMFKLVSKFKPSGDQPKAIEELVEGIKNGKKHQVLLGATGTGKTFTIANVIKEVDKPTLVLAHNKTLAGQLYGELKELFPNNRVEYFVSYYRNTLKSLLFSVIKPYFI
;
A
#
# COMPACT_ATOMS: atom_id res chain seq x y z
N MET A 1 15.65 -12.21 -38.36
CA MET A 1 15.37 -10.88 -37.77
C MET A 1 15.38 -11.04 -36.29
N ASP A 2 16.53 -10.83 -35.69
CA ASP A 2 16.72 -11.02 -34.25
C ASP A 2 16.40 -9.72 -33.55
N THR A 3 15.20 -9.65 -32.98
CA THR A 3 14.86 -8.59 -32.03
C THR A 3 15.41 -8.97 -30.67
N ASN A 4 16.72 -8.76 -30.50
CA ASN A 4 17.33 -8.70 -29.19
C ASN A 4 16.73 -7.51 -28.41
N PHE A 5 15.65 -7.76 -27.70
CA PHE A 5 15.22 -6.88 -26.64
C PHE A 5 16.19 -7.07 -25.48
N SER A 6 17.31 -6.37 -25.60
CA SER A 6 18.31 -6.30 -24.53
C SER A 6 17.66 -5.72 -23.29
N THR A 7 17.42 -6.55 -22.31
CA THR A 7 17.09 -6.19 -20.93
C THR A 7 18.27 -5.52 -20.23
N LYS A 8 18.70 -4.37 -20.78
CA LYS A 8 19.64 -3.48 -20.11
C LYS A 8 18.89 -2.35 -19.45
N ASN A 9 18.21 -2.63 -18.35
CA ASN A 9 17.75 -1.58 -17.44
C ASN A 9 17.42 -2.13 -16.06
N THR A 10 18.29 -2.95 -15.51
CA THR A 10 18.21 -3.36 -14.12
C THR A 10 19.02 -2.47 -13.17
N ASN A 11 19.57 -1.37 -13.64
CA ASN A 11 20.39 -0.47 -12.82
C ASN A 11 19.76 0.91 -12.61
N PHE A 12 18.45 1.03 -12.71
CA PHE A 12 17.73 2.18 -12.18
C PHE A 12 17.22 1.90 -10.76
N LEU A 13 18.07 1.28 -9.96
CA LEU A 13 17.94 1.35 -8.51
C LEU A 13 18.51 2.72 -8.11
N VAL A 14 17.70 3.76 -8.26
CA VAL A 14 17.93 4.99 -7.51
C VAL A 14 18.02 4.57 -6.05
N ASP A 15 19.08 4.96 -5.40
CA ASP A 15 19.33 4.77 -3.98
C ASP A 15 18.22 5.47 -3.19
N CYS A 16 17.14 4.74 -3.02
CA CYS A 16 15.95 5.20 -2.32
C CYS A 16 16.22 4.93 -0.88
N GLY A 17 16.79 5.91 -0.21
CA GLY A 17 17.05 5.98 1.21
C GLY A 17 16.45 4.84 2.03
N HIS A 18 17.07 3.68 1.96
CA HIS A 18 16.73 2.56 2.82
C HIS A 18 16.90 3.04 4.25
N ASN A 19 15.84 2.93 5.04
CA ASN A 19 15.99 3.12 6.47
C ASN A 19 16.99 2.08 7.00
N LYS A 20 17.45 2.23 8.24
CA LYS A 20 18.44 1.33 8.88
C LYS A 20 18.06 -0.16 8.83
N GLU A 21 16.81 -0.49 8.47
CA GLU A 21 16.29 -1.84 8.33
C GLU A 21 16.23 -2.32 6.86
N GLY A 22 16.68 -1.50 5.91
CA GLY A 22 16.65 -1.84 4.48
C GLY A 22 15.26 -1.87 3.85
N LYS A 23 14.22 -1.40 4.54
CA LYS A 23 12.84 -1.35 4.04
C LYS A 23 12.60 -0.07 3.23
N MET A 24 11.85 -0.22 2.12
CA MET A 24 11.50 0.88 1.21
C MET A 24 10.33 1.73 1.74
N PHE A 25 9.40 1.13 2.49
CA PHE A 25 8.27 1.84 3.07
C PHE A 25 8.56 2.30 4.49
N LYS A 26 8.39 3.60 4.71
CA LYS A 26 8.57 4.23 6.01
C LYS A 26 7.24 4.72 6.56
N LEU A 27 6.67 3.95 7.47
CA LEU A 27 5.48 4.36 8.22
C LEU A 27 5.87 5.39 9.29
N VAL A 28 5.19 6.52 9.28
CA VAL A 28 5.32 7.58 10.30
C VAL A 28 4.00 7.69 11.05
N SER A 29 4.01 7.39 12.34
CA SER A 29 2.83 7.53 13.19
C SER A 29 3.22 7.80 14.63
N LYS A 30 2.40 8.60 15.32
CA LYS A 30 2.48 8.81 16.77
C LYS A 30 1.88 7.63 17.55
N PHE A 31 1.09 6.81 16.87
CA PHE A 31 0.41 5.65 17.47
C PHE A 31 1.20 4.37 17.23
N LYS A 32 1.05 3.44 18.16
CA LYS A 32 1.53 2.06 18.02
C LYS A 32 0.34 1.12 17.90
N PRO A 33 0.49 -0.01 17.19
CA PRO A 33 -0.57 -1.02 17.17
C PRO A 33 -0.95 -1.45 18.59
N SER A 34 -2.24 -1.53 18.86
CA SER A 34 -2.78 -1.86 20.18
C SER A 34 -3.93 -2.88 20.09
N GLY A 35 -4.29 -3.49 21.22
CA GLY A 35 -5.34 -4.50 21.28
C GLY A 35 -5.01 -5.69 20.38
N ASP A 36 -5.94 -6.08 19.51
CA ASP A 36 -5.79 -7.21 18.57
C ASP A 36 -5.03 -6.85 17.29
N GLN A 37 -4.67 -5.57 17.08
CA GLN A 37 -3.99 -5.13 15.85
C GLN A 37 -2.63 -5.82 15.64
N PRO A 38 -1.74 -5.96 16.65
CA PRO A 38 -0.46 -6.62 16.47
C PRO A 38 -0.61 -8.05 15.94
N LYS A 39 -1.53 -8.81 16.51
CA LYS A 39 -1.83 -10.18 16.09
C LYS A 39 -2.36 -10.22 14.65
N ALA A 40 -3.30 -9.33 14.32
CA ALA A 40 -3.85 -9.25 12.97
C ALA A 40 -2.77 -8.88 11.93
N ILE A 41 -1.84 -7.98 12.26
CA ILE A 41 -0.72 -7.62 11.40
C ILE A 41 0.18 -8.83 11.16
N GLU A 42 0.56 -9.54 12.21
CA GLU A 42 1.42 -10.71 12.13
C GLU A 42 0.79 -11.82 11.26
N GLU A 43 -0.48 -12.17 11.50
CA GLU A 43 -1.21 -13.17 10.72
C GLU A 43 -1.35 -12.80 9.23
N LEU A 44 -1.63 -11.53 8.93
CA LEU A 44 -1.73 -11.04 7.55
C LEU A 44 -0.38 -11.06 6.84
N VAL A 45 0.67 -10.62 7.50
CA VAL A 45 2.04 -10.60 6.95
C VAL A 45 2.53 -12.02 6.69
N GLU A 46 2.33 -12.92 7.65
CA GLU A 46 2.68 -14.34 7.48
C GLU A 46 1.90 -14.98 6.35
N GLY A 47 0.61 -14.71 6.26
CA GLY A 47 -0.23 -15.19 5.16
C GLY A 47 0.29 -14.75 3.79
N ILE A 48 0.71 -13.49 3.64
CA ILE A 48 1.28 -12.96 2.39
C ILE A 48 2.63 -13.63 2.08
N LYS A 49 3.50 -13.78 3.08
CA LYS A 49 4.80 -14.45 2.92
C LYS A 49 4.64 -15.91 2.51
N ASN A 50 3.62 -16.58 3.04
CA ASN A 50 3.28 -17.97 2.71
C ASN A 50 2.49 -18.12 1.40
N GLY A 51 2.30 -17.04 0.64
CA GLY A 51 1.65 -17.06 -0.67
C GLY A 51 0.13 -17.22 -0.63
N LYS A 52 -0.53 -16.94 0.50
CA LYS A 52 -2.00 -16.91 0.55
C LYS A 52 -2.52 -15.83 -0.40
N LYS A 53 -3.39 -16.23 -1.32
CA LYS A 53 -3.94 -15.33 -2.35
C LYS A 53 -5.01 -14.39 -1.81
N HIS A 54 -5.76 -14.83 -0.81
CA HIS A 54 -6.89 -14.10 -0.24
C HIS A 54 -6.84 -14.14 1.28
N GLN A 55 -7.06 -12.99 1.89
CA GLN A 55 -7.18 -12.84 3.33
C GLN A 55 -8.25 -11.79 3.62
N VAL A 56 -8.93 -11.91 4.74
CA VAL A 56 -9.99 -10.98 5.16
C VAL A 56 -9.66 -10.43 6.54
N LEU A 57 -9.64 -9.10 6.65
CA LEU A 57 -9.53 -8.41 7.92
C LEU A 57 -10.93 -7.94 8.34
N LEU A 58 -11.47 -8.53 9.40
CA LEU A 58 -12.73 -8.12 10.01
C LEU A 58 -12.46 -7.16 11.17
N GLY A 59 -13.25 -6.12 11.24
CA GLY A 59 -13.18 -5.15 12.32
C GLY A 59 -14.33 -4.15 12.25
N ALA A 60 -14.82 -3.73 13.40
CA ALA A 60 -15.84 -2.68 13.47
C ALA A 60 -15.32 -1.34 12.93
N THR A 61 -16.23 -0.41 12.70
CA THR A 61 -15.87 0.97 12.33
C THR A 61 -15.05 1.61 13.46
N GLY A 62 -14.00 2.36 13.10
CA GLY A 62 -13.16 3.03 14.09
C GLY A 62 -12.13 2.16 14.82
N THR A 63 -11.97 0.88 14.45
CA THR A 63 -10.96 -0.01 15.03
C THR A 63 -9.55 0.14 14.45
N GLY A 64 -9.34 1.13 13.59
CA GLY A 64 -8.03 1.40 12.99
C GLY A 64 -7.62 0.41 11.91
N LYS A 65 -8.56 -0.10 11.11
CA LYS A 65 -8.26 -1.02 9.99
C LYS A 65 -7.25 -0.43 9.00
N THR A 66 -7.38 0.84 8.65
CA THR A 66 -6.43 1.52 7.76
C THR A 66 -5.02 1.52 8.35
N PHE A 67 -4.89 1.81 9.63
CA PHE A 67 -3.62 1.77 10.35
C PHE A 67 -3.03 0.35 10.41
N THR A 68 -3.87 -0.65 10.64
CA THR A 68 -3.48 -2.08 10.60
C THR A 68 -2.92 -2.45 9.23
N ILE A 69 -3.63 -2.11 8.15
CA ILE A 69 -3.18 -2.37 6.77
C ILE A 69 -1.90 -1.58 6.43
N ALA A 70 -1.77 -0.35 6.89
CA ALA A 70 -0.54 0.43 6.70
C ALA A 70 0.68 -0.26 7.34
N ASN A 71 0.52 -0.84 8.54
CA ASN A 71 1.57 -1.64 9.16
C ASN A 71 1.89 -2.92 8.37
N VAL A 72 0.88 -3.59 7.80
CA VAL A 72 1.09 -4.75 6.92
C VAL A 72 1.89 -4.34 5.68
N ILE A 73 1.54 -3.22 5.03
CA ILE A 73 2.26 -2.68 3.86
C ILE A 73 3.73 -2.42 4.20
N LYS A 74 4.00 -1.79 5.34
CA LYS A 74 5.36 -1.54 5.83
C LYS A 74 6.13 -2.84 6.03
N GLU A 75 5.52 -3.88 6.61
CA GLU A 75 6.20 -5.14 6.91
C GLU A 75 6.42 -6.01 5.67
N VAL A 76 5.48 -5.99 4.73
CA VAL A 76 5.57 -6.74 3.46
C VAL A 76 6.51 -6.05 2.47
N ASP A 77 6.61 -4.73 2.54
CA ASP A 77 7.50 -3.90 1.74
C ASP A 77 7.31 -4.06 0.21
N LYS A 78 6.06 -4.15 -0.23
CA LYS A 78 5.70 -4.29 -1.66
C LYS A 78 4.77 -3.17 -2.12
N PRO A 79 4.87 -2.74 -3.41
CA PRO A 79 3.90 -1.84 -4.01
C PRO A 79 2.47 -2.36 -3.79
N THR A 80 1.60 -1.50 -3.32
CA THR A 80 0.26 -1.89 -2.90
C THR A 80 -0.80 -1.09 -3.65
N LEU A 81 -1.82 -1.77 -4.13
CA LEU A 81 -2.99 -1.19 -4.76
C LEU A 81 -4.18 -1.29 -3.82
N VAL A 82 -4.77 -0.15 -3.47
CA VAL A 82 -5.97 -0.08 -2.63
C VAL A 82 -7.17 0.28 -3.49
N LEU A 83 -8.19 -0.57 -3.48
CA LEU A 83 -9.43 -0.39 -4.23
C LEU A 83 -10.54 0.06 -3.30
N ALA A 84 -11.26 1.10 -3.67
CA ALA A 84 -12.43 1.58 -2.95
C ALA A 84 -13.66 1.63 -3.87
N HIS A 85 -14.84 1.42 -3.30
CA HIS A 85 -16.09 1.34 -4.06
C HIS A 85 -16.68 2.70 -4.43
N ASN A 86 -16.18 3.80 -3.87
CA ASN A 86 -16.61 5.16 -4.22
C ASN A 86 -15.48 6.19 -4.03
N LYS A 87 -15.70 7.38 -4.61
CA LYS A 87 -14.72 8.49 -4.59
C LYS A 87 -14.43 9.00 -3.19
N THR A 88 -15.44 9.12 -2.36
CA THR A 88 -15.34 9.66 -0.99
C THR A 88 -14.43 8.77 -0.14
N LEU A 89 -14.65 7.46 -0.17
CA LEU A 89 -13.82 6.51 0.54
C LEU A 89 -12.39 6.46 -0.01
N ALA A 90 -12.23 6.50 -1.33
CA ALA A 90 -10.91 6.53 -1.95
C ALA A 90 -10.12 7.79 -1.55
N GLY A 91 -10.78 8.96 -1.53
CA GLY A 91 -10.17 10.22 -1.08
C GLY A 91 -9.78 10.18 0.40
N GLN A 92 -10.63 9.60 1.25
CA GLN A 92 -10.32 9.42 2.67
C GLN A 92 -9.12 8.49 2.86
N LEU A 93 -9.12 7.32 2.23
CA LEU A 93 -8.00 6.37 2.30
C LEU A 93 -6.70 6.97 1.77
N TYR A 94 -6.77 7.75 0.67
CA TYR A 94 -5.62 8.47 0.16
C TYR A 94 -5.05 9.45 1.20
N GLY A 95 -5.89 10.25 1.85
CA GLY A 95 -5.48 11.19 2.89
C GLY A 95 -4.81 10.49 4.06
N GLU A 96 -5.45 9.44 4.61
CA GLU A 96 -4.91 8.66 5.71
C GLU A 96 -3.57 7.98 5.35
N LEU A 97 -3.48 7.37 4.17
CA LEU A 97 -2.24 6.73 3.73
C LEU A 97 -1.13 7.74 3.42
N LYS A 98 -1.46 8.92 2.91
CA LYS A 98 -0.49 10.00 2.69
C LYS A 98 0.11 10.51 3.99
N GLU A 99 -0.69 10.62 5.05
CA GLU A 99 -0.23 11.00 6.39
C GLU A 99 0.67 9.93 7.00
N LEU A 100 0.33 8.65 6.80
CA LEU A 100 1.10 7.52 7.33
C LEU A 100 2.39 7.25 6.56
N PHE A 101 2.45 7.59 5.27
CA PHE A 101 3.61 7.41 4.39
C PHE A 101 4.07 8.73 3.75
N PRO A 102 4.45 9.75 4.53
CA PRO A 102 4.80 11.07 4.01
C PRO A 102 6.04 11.05 3.11
N ASN A 103 6.92 10.09 3.30
CA ASN A 103 8.17 9.93 2.54
C ASN A 103 8.04 8.95 1.35
N ASN A 104 6.86 8.39 1.14
CA ASN A 104 6.58 7.49 0.03
C ASN A 104 5.59 8.13 -0.94
N ARG A 105 5.61 7.65 -2.18
CA ARG A 105 4.68 8.11 -3.19
C ARG A 105 3.33 7.43 -3.02
N VAL A 106 2.33 8.21 -2.64
CA VAL A 106 0.93 7.78 -2.61
C VAL A 106 0.19 8.50 -3.72
N GLU A 107 -0.40 7.74 -4.64
CA GLU A 107 -1.13 8.25 -5.80
C GLU A 107 -2.62 7.96 -5.67
N TYR A 108 -3.41 8.88 -6.19
CA TYR A 108 -4.86 8.81 -6.19
C TYR A 108 -5.39 8.84 -7.63
N PHE A 109 -6.09 7.80 -8.02
CA PHE A 109 -6.70 7.70 -9.34
C PHE A 109 -8.21 7.64 -9.26
N VAL A 110 -8.88 8.46 -10.03
CA VAL A 110 -10.33 8.51 -10.16
C VAL A 110 -10.69 8.33 -11.62
N SER A 111 -11.55 7.35 -11.93
CA SER A 111 -12.10 7.22 -13.27
C SER A 111 -13.26 8.19 -13.47
N TYR A 112 -13.17 9.01 -14.51
CA TYR A 112 -14.20 10.01 -14.89
C TYR A 112 -15.17 9.48 -15.96
N TYR A 113 -15.46 8.19 -16.01
CA TYR A 113 -16.46 7.70 -16.95
C TYR A 113 -17.87 8.02 -16.46
N ARG A 114 -18.56 8.85 -17.23
CA ARG A 114 -19.84 9.49 -16.88
C ARG A 114 -21.05 8.59 -16.97
N ASN A 115 -20.99 7.40 -17.51
CA ASN A 115 -22.11 6.47 -17.59
C ASN A 115 -21.67 5.01 -17.52
N THR A 116 -22.30 4.26 -16.65
CA THR A 116 -22.57 2.82 -16.64
C THR A 116 -21.57 1.84 -16.02
N LEU A 117 -20.41 2.20 -15.55
CA LEU A 117 -19.62 1.24 -14.77
C LEU A 117 -19.12 1.89 -13.49
N LYS A 118 -19.38 1.18 -12.37
CA LYS A 118 -18.91 1.55 -11.03
C LYS A 118 -17.47 2.01 -11.12
N SER A 119 -17.22 3.28 -10.83
CA SER A 119 -15.88 3.86 -10.87
C SER A 119 -14.96 3.11 -9.91
N LEU A 120 -14.12 2.25 -10.44
CA LEU A 120 -13.03 1.66 -9.69
C LEU A 120 -12.01 2.75 -9.40
N LEU A 121 -11.74 2.97 -8.14
CA LEU A 121 -10.85 4.00 -7.64
C LEU A 121 -9.65 3.34 -7.01
N PHE A 122 -8.48 3.80 -7.39
CA PHE A 122 -7.21 3.19 -7.02
C PHE A 122 -6.37 4.16 -6.21
N SER A 123 -5.85 3.69 -5.09
CA SER A 123 -4.73 4.32 -4.42
C SER A 123 -3.52 3.41 -4.57
N VAL A 124 -2.47 3.90 -5.19
CA VAL A 124 -1.22 3.14 -5.39
C VAL A 124 -0.17 3.72 -4.47
N ILE A 125 0.38 2.88 -3.61
CA ILE A 125 1.51 3.24 -2.75
C ILE A 125 2.77 2.66 -3.39
N LYS A 126 3.67 3.54 -3.80
CA LYS A 126 4.97 3.17 -4.37
C LYS A 126 6.09 3.57 -3.43
N PRO A 127 7.21 2.84 -3.43
CA PRO A 127 8.33 3.15 -2.55
C PRO A 127 9.07 4.44 -2.92
N TYR A 128 8.88 4.99 -4.14
CA TYR A 128 9.71 6.07 -4.64
C TYR A 128 8.95 7.33 -5.04
N PHE A 129 9.58 8.49 -4.82
CA PHE A 129 9.35 9.70 -5.59
C PHE A 129 10.22 9.65 -6.84
N ILE A 130 9.61 9.72 -8.01
CA ILE A 130 10.32 10.00 -9.26
C ILE A 130 10.20 11.49 -9.52
#